data_54c4e239c1e68417a98e3087e36da183
#
_entry.id   54c4e239c1e68417a98e3087e36da183
#
_cell.length_a   1.000
_cell.length_b   1.000
_cell.length_c   1.000
_cell.angle_alpha   90.00
_cell.angle_beta   90.00
_cell.angle_gamma   90.00
#
_symmetry.space_group_name_H-M   'P 1'
#
loop_
_entity.id
_entity.type
_entity.pdbx_description
1 polymer ?
#
loop_
_entity_poly.entity_id
_entity_poly.type
_entity_poly.pdbx_seq_one_letter_code
_entity_poly.pdbx_strand_id
1 'polypeptide(L)'
;LFILYREIIRYSMVNLCDMINADKTRHCYQVISNQKKRGFHMSLGCRIRRNFERPSKELVETFRGIPVANIDDNFGRIAAVDSSIFPLNPKARLLGTAFTVNAPAGDNLLFHKALDMAQPGDVIVLANKGSMSRALCGEIMSNYAKSRGIAGIIIDGCVRDSYTLSQMDFPVYAKGITPNGPYKNGPGEMNFPVSFAGIVINPGDIIVGDSDGLLAIRPDEHTAELAEIARKTIMQVRKNSLRES
;
A
#
# COMPACT_ATOMS: atom_id res chain seq x y z
N LEU A 1 20.32 1.15 -17.77
CA LEU A 1 19.39 1.97 -16.97
C LEU A 1 19.06 1.30 -15.62
N PHE A 2 18.69 0.02 -15.60
CA PHE A 2 18.36 -0.74 -14.39
C PHE A 2 19.55 -0.90 -13.42
N ILE A 3 20.76 -1.10 -13.92
CA ILE A 3 21.99 -1.21 -13.11
C ILE A 3 22.31 0.16 -12.49
N LEU A 4 22.20 1.24 -13.27
CA LEU A 4 22.39 2.61 -12.79
C LEU A 4 21.38 2.99 -11.71
N TYR A 5 20.16 2.50 -11.80
CA TYR A 5 19.07 2.73 -10.85
C TYR A 5 19.30 2.01 -9.52
N ARG A 6 19.79 0.75 -9.55
CA ARG A 6 20.24 0.02 -8.35
C ARG A 6 21.41 0.72 -7.66
N GLU A 7 22.33 1.26 -8.44
CA GLU A 7 23.47 2.03 -7.91
C GLU A 7 23.02 3.37 -7.34
N ILE A 8 22.07 4.10 -7.97
CA ILE A 8 21.54 5.37 -7.45
C ILE A 8 20.78 5.13 -6.14
N ILE A 9 19.97 4.08 -6.03
CA ILE A 9 19.30 3.73 -4.75
C ILE A 9 20.33 3.30 -3.72
N ARG A 10 21.28 2.46 -4.09
CA ARG A 10 22.37 2.04 -3.20
C ARG A 10 23.26 3.22 -2.79
N TYR A 11 23.58 4.10 -3.72
CA TYR A 11 24.37 5.32 -3.49
C TYR A 11 23.60 6.37 -2.69
N SER A 12 22.30 6.56 -2.93
CA SER A 12 21.46 7.45 -2.10
C SER A 12 21.23 6.88 -0.70
N MET A 13 21.15 5.54 -0.55
CA MET A 13 21.06 4.90 0.77
C MET A 13 22.40 4.90 1.53
N VAL A 14 23.54 4.74 0.84
CA VAL A 14 24.89 4.80 1.45
C VAL A 14 25.27 6.24 1.78
N ASN A 15 25.08 7.20 0.87
CA ASN A 15 25.34 8.62 1.16
C ASN A 15 24.32 9.24 2.12
N LEU A 16 23.10 8.70 2.20
CA LEU A 16 22.12 9.10 3.19
C LEU A 16 22.53 8.65 4.61
N CYS A 17 23.20 7.49 4.73
CA CYS A 17 23.82 7.06 5.99
C CYS A 17 24.99 7.98 6.42
N ASP A 18 25.73 8.54 5.45
CA ASP A 18 26.88 9.42 5.72
C ASP A 18 26.48 10.88 5.98
N MET A 19 25.36 11.35 5.41
CA MET A 19 24.86 12.73 5.57
C MET A 19 23.95 12.95 6.78
N ILE A 20 23.31 11.91 7.30
CA ILE A 20 22.47 12.01 8.49
C ILE A 20 23.26 11.50 9.67
N ASN A 21 23.60 12.44 10.59
CA ASN A 21 24.19 12.23 11.90
C ASN A 21 24.24 10.74 12.32
N ALA A 22 25.40 10.12 12.13
CA ALA A 22 25.64 8.67 12.10
C ALA A 22 25.04 7.88 13.30
N ASP A 23 24.75 8.54 14.42
CA ASP A 23 24.25 7.90 15.62
C ASP A 23 22.74 7.55 15.57
N LYS A 24 21.90 8.39 14.97
CA LYS A 24 20.43 8.11 14.93
C LYS A 24 20.06 7.05 13.90
N THR A 25 20.71 7.06 12.75
CA THR A 25 20.51 6.04 11.71
C THR A 25 21.21 4.73 12.04
N ARG A 26 22.39 4.75 12.66
CA ARG A 26 23.01 3.54 13.23
C ARG A 26 22.08 2.86 14.24
N HIS A 27 21.37 3.63 15.05
CA HIS A 27 20.43 3.06 16.02
C HIS A 27 19.26 2.33 15.30
N CYS A 28 18.60 2.93 14.31
CA CYS A 28 17.57 2.25 13.52
C CYS A 28 18.12 1.06 12.71
N TYR A 29 19.28 1.18 12.08
CA TYR A 29 19.90 0.08 11.35
C TYR A 29 20.49 -1.02 12.24
N GLN A 30 21.10 -0.71 13.36
CA GLN A 30 21.55 -1.70 14.35
C GLN A 30 20.38 -2.45 14.97
N VAL A 31 19.29 -1.77 15.23
CA VAL A 31 18.04 -2.37 15.67
C VAL A 31 17.50 -3.33 14.61
N ILE A 32 17.57 -2.98 13.33
CA ILE A 32 17.15 -3.83 12.20
C ILE A 32 18.13 -5.01 11.99
N SER A 33 19.44 -4.81 12.15
CA SER A 33 20.47 -5.83 11.86
C SER A 33 20.68 -6.83 13.00
N ASN A 34 20.54 -6.44 14.26
CA ASN A 34 20.74 -7.32 15.41
C ASN A 34 19.57 -8.28 15.70
N GLN A 35 18.46 -8.17 14.97
CA GLN A 35 17.28 -9.03 15.12
C GLN A 35 17.41 -10.42 14.45
N LYS A 36 18.59 -10.84 13.98
CA LYS A 36 18.78 -12.17 13.39
C LYS A 36 18.56 -13.35 14.35
N LYS A 37 18.42 -13.15 15.66
CA LYS A 37 18.49 -14.26 16.62
C LYS A 37 17.41 -14.34 17.71
N ARG A 38 16.46 -13.40 17.87
CA ARG A 38 15.43 -13.53 18.91
C ARG A 38 14.09 -12.91 18.48
N GLY A 39 12.97 -13.54 18.91
CA GLY A 39 11.62 -13.03 18.71
C GLY A 39 11.45 -11.60 19.21
N PHE A 40 10.46 -10.94 18.70
CA PHE A 40 9.90 -9.64 19.05
C PHE A 40 10.77 -8.75 19.97
N HIS A 41 11.62 -7.91 19.40
CA HIS A 41 12.36 -6.87 20.16
C HIS A 41 11.74 -5.51 19.88
N MET A 42 11.09 -4.92 20.88
CA MET A 42 10.66 -3.52 20.86
C MET A 42 11.87 -2.62 21.07
N SER A 43 12.33 -1.95 20.01
CA SER A 43 13.16 -0.76 20.18
C SER A 43 12.23 0.45 20.30
N LEU A 44 12.60 1.41 21.15
CA LEU A 44 11.85 2.64 21.35
C LEU A 44 11.56 3.31 19.99
N GLY A 45 10.28 3.32 19.59
CA GLY A 45 9.80 4.04 18.42
C GLY A 45 9.82 3.32 17.06
N CYS A 46 10.41 2.12 16.92
CA CYS A 46 10.35 1.33 15.69
C CYS A 46 9.94 -0.12 15.99
N ARG A 47 8.82 -0.57 15.38
CA ARG A 47 8.35 -1.94 15.47
C ARG A 47 8.17 -2.54 14.08
N ILE A 48 8.81 -3.68 13.81
CA ILE A 48 8.74 -4.37 12.52
C ILE A 48 8.36 -5.83 12.75
N ARG A 49 7.15 -6.20 12.33
CA ARG A 49 6.74 -7.60 12.27
C ARG A 49 7.12 -8.14 10.90
N ARG A 50 8.00 -9.11 10.87
CA ARG A 50 8.49 -9.68 9.60
C ARG A 50 7.51 -10.61 8.93
N ASN A 51 6.78 -11.39 9.75
CA ASN A 51 5.84 -12.39 9.29
C ASN A 51 4.44 -12.02 9.75
N PHE A 52 3.49 -12.14 8.85
CA PHE A 52 2.06 -12.06 9.10
C PHE A 52 1.34 -13.04 8.17
N GLU A 53 0.14 -13.41 8.53
CA GLU A 53 -0.67 -14.31 7.73
C GLU A 53 -1.17 -13.59 6.47
N ARG A 54 -0.98 -14.21 5.31
CA ARG A 54 -1.48 -13.74 4.03
C ARG A 54 -2.58 -14.67 3.54
N PRO A 55 -3.66 -14.14 2.97
CA PRO A 55 -4.64 -14.97 2.27
C PRO A 55 -3.96 -15.73 1.13
N SER A 56 -4.56 -16.85 0.72
CA SER A 56 -4.07 -17.57 -0.44
C SER A 56 -4.20 -16.71 -1.70
N LYS A 57 -3.33 -16.93 -2.68
CA LYS A 57 -3.41 -16.21 -3.96
C LYS A 57 -4.73 -16.48 -4.67
N GLU A 58 -5.23 -17.70 -4.57
CA GLU A 58 -6.51 -18.13 -5.13
C GLU A 58 -7.66 -17.29 -4.54
N LEU A 59 -7.67 -17.09 -3.21
CA LEU A 59 -8.68 -16.26 -2.56
C LEU A 59 -8.61 -14.80 -3.03
N VAL A 60 -7.42 -14.22 -3.10
CA VAL A 60 -7.25 -12.84 -3.61
C VAL A 60 -7.76 -12.74 -5.04
N GLU A 61 -7.41 -13.70 -5.91
CA GLU A 61 -7.81 -13.71 -7.32
C GLU A 61 -9.33 -13.83 -7.53
N THR A 62 -10.09 -14.30 -6.53
CA THR A 62 -11.57 -14.32 -6.64
C THR A 62 -12.17 -12.94 -6.84
N PHE A 63 -11.50 -11.87 -6.42
CA PHE A 63 -11.96 -10.48 -6.60
C PHE A 63 -11.57 -9.86 -7.94
N ARG A 64 -10.73 -10.52 -8.73
CA ARG A 64 -10.24 -9.95 -10.00
C ARG A 64 -11.37 -9.60 -10.96
N GLY A 65 -11.38 -8.34 -11.42
CA GLY A 65 -12.31 -7.83 -12.40
C GLY A 65 -13.73 -7.55 -11.88
N ILE A 66 -13.96 -7.68 -10.58
CA ILE A 66 -15.22 -7.25 -9.95
C ILE A 66 -15.08 -5.74 -9.63
N PRO A 67 -16.03 -4.87 -10.06
CA PRO A 67 -16.03 -3.46 -9.66
C PRO A 67 -16.18 -3.31 -8.14
N VAL A 68 -15.45 -2.36 -7.54
CA VAL A 68 -15.47 -2.15 -6.08
C VAL A 68 -16.85 -1.84 -5.53
N ALA A 69 -17.65 -1.05 -6.25
CA ALA A 69 -19.03 -0.73 -5.85
C ALA A 69 -19.91 -1.98 -5.69
N ASN A 70 -19.76 -2.96 -6.61
CA ASN A 70 -20.52 -4.21 -6.54
C ASN A 70 -20.05 -5.11 -5.37
N ILE A 71 -18.78 -5.06 -5.02
CA ILE A 71 -18.29 -5.79 -3.84
C ILE A 71 -18.86 -5.15 -2.58
N ASP A 72 -18.74 -3.83 -2.44
CA ASP A 72 -19.16 -3.11 -1.23
C ASP A 72 -20.69 -3.19 -0.99
N ASP A 73 -21.50 -3.11 -2.06
CA ASP A 73 -22.94 -3.31 -1.98
C ASP A 73 -23.32 -4.67 -1.37
N ASN A 74 -22.58 -5.73 -1.70
CA ASN A 74 -22.81 -7.08 -1.15
C ASN A 74 -22.11 -7.29 0.20
N PHE A 75 -21.20 -6.39 0.61
CA PHE A 75 -20.50 -6.43 1.90
C PHE A 75 -21.10 -5.47 2.95
N GLY A 76 -22.34 -5.04 2.74
CA GLY A 76 -23.06 -4.18 3.69
C GLY A 76 -22.55 -2.72 3.73
N ARG A 77 -21.76 -2.29 2.77
CA ARG A 77 -21.21 -0.92 2.64
C ARG A 77 -20.33 -0.50 3.81
N ILE A 78 -19.46 -1.43 4.29
CA ILE A 78 -18.59 -1.21 5.45
C ILE A 78 -17.09 -1.31 5.15
N ALA A 79 -16.72 -1.72 3.93
CA ALA A 79 -15.31 -1.96 3.56
C ALA A 79 -14.66 -0.79 2.83
N ALA A 80 -15.44 0.23 2.46
CA ALA A 80 -14.93 1.35 1.68
C ALA A 80 -13.98 2.24 2.48
N VAL A 81 -12.84 2.56 1.86
CA VAL A 81 -11.92 3.61 2.30
C VAL A 81 -12.53 4.97 1.95
N ASP A 82 -12.29 5.98 2.80
CA ASP A 82 -12.78 7.34 2.57
C ASP A 82 -12.42 7.86 1.16
N SER A 83 -13.38 8.51 0.52
CA SER A 83 -13.28 9.02 -0.87
C SER A 83 -12.19 10.08 -1.08
N SER A 84 -11.58 10.60 -0.02
CA SER A 84 -10.42 11.48 -0.13
C SER A 84 -9.17 10.75 -0.66
N ILE A 85 -9.17 9.42 -0.66
CA ILE A 85 -8.10 8.61 -1.26
C ILE A 85 -8.51 8.23 -2.69
N PHE A 86 -7.84 8.78 -3.68
CA PHE A 86 -8.19 8.61 -5.08
C PHE A 86 -7.04 8.03 -5.92
N PRO A 87 -7.34 7.33 -7.03
CA PRO A 87 -6.33 6.78 -7.92
C PRO A 87 -5.64 7.89 -8.74
N LEU A 88 -4.31 7.86 -8.84
CA LEU A 88 -3.58 8.76 -9.75
C LEU A 88 -3.80 8.36 -11.22
N ASN A 89 -3.95 7.06 -11.49
CA ASN A 89 -4.39 6.53 -12.78
C ASN A 89 -5.72 5.79 -12.61
N PRO A 90 -6.86 6.37 -13.04
CA PRO A 90 -8.17 5.73 -12.89
C PRO A 90 -8.36 4.47 -13.76
N LYS A 91 -7.46 4.21 -14.72
CA LYS A 91 -7.49 2.98 -15.52
C LYS A 91 -6.77 1.82 -14.84
N ALA A 92 -5.85 2.09 -13.90
CA ALA A 92 -5.13 1.06 -13.20
C ALA A 92 -6.01 0.37 -12.16
N ARG A 93 -6.02 -0.97 -12.16
CA ARG A 93 -6.77 -1.80 -11.22
C ARG A 93 -5.86 -2.31 -10.13
N LEU A 94 -6.30 -2.19 -8.89
CA LEU A 94 -5.57 -2.66 -7.72
C LEU A 94 -6.21 -3.93 -7.16
N LEU A 95 -5.37 -4.94 -6.94
CA LEU A 95 -5.76 -6.15 -6.22
C LEU A 95 -4.53 -6.77 -5.58
N GLY A 96 -4.56 -6.99 -4.28
CA GLY A 96 -3.45 -7.63 -3.57
C GLY A 96 -3.65 -7.68 -2.06
N THR A 97 -2.59 -8.05 -1.35
CA THR A 97 -2.60 -8.25 0.11
C THR A 97 -1.96 -7.07 0.83
N ALA A 98 -2.60 -6.55 1.87
CA ALA A 98 -2.11 -5.40 2.61
C ALA A 98 -0.79 -5.68 3.34
N PHE A 99 0.24 -4.90 3.01
CA PHE A 99 1.49 -4.74 3.75
C PHE A 99 1.49 -3.36 4.40
N THR A 100 1.22 -3.29 5.69
CA THR A 100 0.95 -2.03 6.38
C THR A 100 2.19 -1.34 6.90
N VAL A 101 2.23 -0.02 6.76
CA VAL A 101 3.28 0.88 7.29
C VAL A 101 2.61 2.04 8.02
N ASN A 102 2.94 2.24 9.28
CA ASN A 102 2.55 3.41 10.06
C ASN A 102 3.76 4.33 10.22
N ALA A 103 3.70 5.52 9.65
CA ALA A 103 4.79 6.50 9.67
C ALA A 103 4.34 7.84 10.27
N PRO A 104 5.27 8.61 10.88
CA PRO A 104 4.99 9.99 11.29
C PRO A 104 4.58 10.86 10.09
N ALA A 105 3.80 11.89 10.35
CA ALA A 105 3.36 12.82 9.34
C ALA A 105 4.52 13.38 8.50
N GLY A 106 4.46 13.19 7.19
CA GLY A 106 5.48 13.65 6.24
C GLY A 106 6.79 12.83 6.21
N ASP A 107 6.86 11.68 6.89
CA ASP A 107 8.05 10.82 6.92
C ASP A 107 7.86 9.55 6.07
N ASN A 108 8.86 9.16 5.28
CA ASN A 108 8.82 7.96 4.46
C ASN A 108 9.98 6.97 4.69
N LEU A 109 10.71 7.07 5.83
CA LEU A 109 11.82 6.16 6.09
C LEU A 109 11.40 4.69 6.05
N LEU A 110 10.34 4.33 6.78
CA LEU A 110 9.86 2.96 6.82
C LEU A 110 9.20 2.52 5.51
N PHE A 111 8.69 3.44 4.71
CA PHE A 111 8.20 3.12 3.37
C PHE A 111 9.34 2.65 2.45
N HIS A 112 10.51 3.27 2.49
CA HIS A 112 11.69 2.73 1.77
C HIS A 112 12.01 1.31 2.22
N LYS A 113 11.93 1.02 3.53
CA LYS A 113 12.16 -0.33 4.04
C LYS A 113 11.06 -1.32 3.62
N ALA A 114 9.82 -0.86 3.57
CA ALA A 114 8.68 -1.67 3.11
C ALA A 114 8.86 -2.12 1.65
N LEU A 115 9.36 -1.25 0.77
CA LEU A 115 9.67 -1.58 -0.62
C LEU A 115 10.64 -2.77 -0.76
N ASP A 116 11.57 -2.95 0.20
CA ASP A 116 12.50 -4.08 0.22
C ASP A 116 11.89 -5.35 0.83
N MET A 117 10.93 -5.21 1.74
CA MET A 117 10.39 -6.32 2.54
C MET A 117 9.10 -6.91 1.98
N ALA A 118 8.31 -6.10 1.27
CA ALA A 118 7.09 -6.54 0.64
C ALA A 118 7.36 -7.61 -0.44
N GLN A 119 6.43 -8.54 -0.59
CA GLN A 119 6.49 -9.64 -1.55
C GLN A 119 5.68 -9.32 -2.80
N PRO A 120 5.93 -10.00 -3.94
CA PRO A 120 5.08 -9.91 -5.11
C PRO A 120 3.60 -10.18 -4.75
N GLY A 121 2.71 -9.28 -5.20
CA GLY A 121 1.29 -9.32 -4.88
C GLY A 121 0.88 -8.56 -3.62
N ASP A 122 1.83 -8.06 -2.81
CA ASP A 122 1.50 -7.16 -1.70
C ASP A 122 1.09 -5.77 -2.21
N VAL A 123 0.18 -5.11 -1.50
CA VAL A 123 -0.15 -3.68 -1.62
C VAL A 123 0.46 -2.96 -0.43
N ILE A 124 1.34 -2.00 -0.64
CA ILE A 124 1.88 -1.21 0.46
C ILE A 124 0.85 -0.16 0.88
N VAL A 125 0.40 -0.29 2.14
CA VAL A 125 -0.55 0.61 2.79
C VAL A 125 0.22 1.55 3.71
N LEU A 126 0.42 2.80 3.30
CA LEU A 126 1.17 3.80 4.06
C LEU A 126 0.22 4.75 4.81
N ALA A 127 0.01 4.49 6.08
CA ALA A 127 -0.70 5.40 6.98
C ALA A 127 0.24 6.53 7.43
N ASN A 128 -0.12 7.77 7.09
CA ASN A 128 0.67 8.96 7.37
C ASN A 128 -0.15 10.08 8.03
N LYS A 129 -1.18 9.69 8.77
CA LYS A 129 -2.09 10.58 9.53
C LYS A 129 -2.77 11.64 8.67
N GLY A 130 -3.07 11.34 7.41
CA GLY A 130 -3.70 12.28 6.49
C GLY A 130 -2.85 13.50 6.13
N SER A 131 -1.53 13.45 6.34
CA SER A 131 -0.66 14.61 6.15
C SER A 131 -0.57 15.06 4.70
N MET A 132 -0.92 16.32 4.45
CA MET A 132 -0.89 16.94 3.12
C MET A 132 0.38 17.78 2.86
N SER A 133 1.29 17.83 3.83
CA SER A 133 2.45 18.74 3.79
C SER A 133 3.61 18.24 2.93
N ARG A 134 3.72 16.91 2.72
CA ARG A 134 4.86 16.30 2.04
C ARG A 134 4.45 15.10 1.20
N ALA A 135 5.08 14.97 0.03
CA ALA A 135 4.95 13.82 -0.85
C ALA A 135 5.81 12.66 -0.34
N LEU A 136 5.19 11.53 -0.10
CA LEU A 136 5.85 10.34 0.45
C LEU A 136 6.37 9.40 -0.63
N CYS A 137 5.77 9.47 -1.83
CA CYS A 137 6.07 8.66 -2.99
C CYS A 137 6.09 9.53 -4.25
N GLY A 138 6.77 9.05 -5.26
CA GLY A 138 6.79 9.61 -6.62
C GLY A 138 7.18 8.53 -7.63
N GLU A 139 7.50 8.95 -8.86
CA GLU A 139 7.83 8.07 -9.98
C GLU A 139 8.88 7.01 -9.64
N ILE A 140 9.98 7.42 -9.04
CA ILE A 140 11.13 6.54 -8.75
C ILE A 140 10.73 5.36 -7.86
N MET A 141 10.02 5.64 -6.77
CA MET A 141 9.60 4.62 -5.82
C MET A 141 8.51 3.72 -6.40
N SER A 142 7.62 4.27 -7.20
CA SER A 142 6.55 3.52 -7.87
C SER A 142 7.11 2.55 -8.92
N ASN A 143 8.10 2.99 -9.73
CA ASN A 143 8.80 2.12 -10.67
C ASN A 143 9.57 1.00 -9.95
N TYR A 144 10.21 1.31 -8.83
CA TYR A 144 10.89 0.29 -8.03
C TYR A 144 9.90 -0.73 -7.45
N ALA A 145 8.77 -0.28 -6.88
CA ALA A 145 7.71 -1.17 -6.40
C ALA A 145 7.19 -2.09 -7.51
N LYS A 146 6.88 -1.52 -8.68
CA LYS A 146 6.45 -2.28 -9.87
C LYS A 146 7.47 -3.36 -10.27
N SER A 147 8.76 -3.02 -10.30
CA SER A 147 9.84 -3.95 -10.66
C SER A 147 10.00 -5.10 -9.65
N ARG A 148 9.54 -4.89 -8.42
CA ARG A 148 9.51 -5.90 -7.36
C ARG A 148 8.27 -6.79 -7.39
N GLY A 149 7.33 -6.54 -8.32
CA GLY A 149 6.05 -7.26 -8.39
C GLY A 149 5.05 -6.87 -7.30
N ILE A 150 5.28 -5.74 -6.61
CA ILE A 150 4.31 -5.16 -5.68
C ILE A 150 3.07 -4.79 -6.49
N ALA A 151 1.87 -5.10 -5.97
CA ALA A 151 0.61 -4.93 -6.70
C ALA A 151 0.16 -3.48 -6.78
N GLY A 152 0.57 -2.64 -5.84
CA GLY A 152 0.26 -1.21 -5.82
C GLY A 152 0.62 -0.54 -4.50
N ILE A 153 0.36 0.77 -4.43
CA ILE A 153 0.66 1.61 -3.27
C ILE A 153 -0.57 2.44 -2.94
N ILE A 154 -0.98 2.45 -1.68
CA ILE A 154 -2.02 3.35 -1.18
C ILE A 154 -1.47 4.19 -0.01
N ILE A 155 -1.74 5.51 -0.03
CA ILE A 155 -1.10 6.47 0.87
C ILE A 155 -2.15 7.41 1.47
N ASP A 156 -2.29 7.40 2.79
CA ASP A 156 -3.03 8.45 3.51
C ASP A 156 -2.14 9.69 3.68
N GLY A 157 -1.91 10.37 2.56
CA GLY A 157 -1.02 11.52 2.42
C GLY A 157 -0.82 11.91 0.96
N CYS A 158 0.22 12.70 0.69
CA CYS A 158 0.51 13.19 -0.66
C CYS A 158 1.54 12.36 -1.42
N VAL A 159 1.48 12.49 -2.75
CA VAL A 159 2.48 12.03 -3.70
C VAL A 159 3.00 13.19 -4.54
N ARG A 160 4.05 12.96 -5.34
CA ARG A 160 4.55 13.87 -6.38
C ARG A 160 4.66 13.14 -7.72
N ASP A 161 5.14 13.84 -8.74
CA ASP A 161 5.30 13.31 -10.10
C ASP A 161 3.97 12.81 -10.68
N SER A 162 2.86 13.51 -10.36
CA SER A 162 1.48 13.08 -10.60
C SER A 162 1.19 12.81 -12.07
N TYR A 163 1.76 13.59 -13.00
CA TYR A 163 1.61 13.34 -14.43
C TYR A 163 2.16 11.96 -14.80
N THR A 164 3.39 11.65 -14.40
CA THR A 164 4.00 10.33 -14.68
C THR A 164 3.17 9.21 -14.01
N LEU A 165 2.78 9.38 -12.74
CA LEU A 165 1.96 8.40 -12.04
C LEU A 165 0.63 8.15 -12.74
N SER A 166 0.02 9.17 -13.34
CA SER A 166 -1.25 9.04 -14.07
C SER A 166 -1.13 8.24 -15.37
N GLN A 167 0.08 8.12 -15.93
CA GLN A 167 0.35 7.36 -17.15
C GLN A 167 0.90 5.94 -16.87
N MET A 168 1.27 5.64 -15.62
CA MET A 168 1.83 4.35 -15.25
C MET A 168 0.73 3.27 -15.20
N ASP A 169 1.01 2.12 -15.80
CA ASP A 169 0.27 0.89 -15.53
C ASP A 169 0.75 0.27 -14.20
N PHE A 170 0.52 1.01 -13.13
CA PHE A 170 0.82 0.65 -11.75
C PHE A 170 -0.08 1.48 -10.82
N PRO A 171 -0.95 0.86 -10.04
CA PRO A 171 -1.92 1.60 -9.23
C PRO A 171 -1.26 2.29 -8.04
N VAL A 172 -1.42 3.60 -7.99
CA VAL A 172 -1.06 4.45 -6.85
C VAL A 172 -2.28 5.25 -6.44
N TYR A 173 -2.67 5.14 -5.18
CA TYR A 173 -3.76 5.92 -4.59
C TYR A 173 -3.20 6.86 -3.52
N ALA A 174 -3.69 8.08 -3.47
CA ALA A 174 -3.22 9.08 -2.52
C ALA A 174 -4.33 10.05 -2.15
N LYS A 175 -4.12 10.79 -1.06
CA LYS A 175 -5.02 11.85 -0.61
C LYS A 175 -4.79 13.17 -1.33
N GLY A 176 -3.59 13.37 -1.88
CA GLY A 176 -3.26 14.61 -2.56
C GLY A 176 -1.90 14.62 -3.24
N ILE A 177 -1.57 15.77 -3.79
CA ILE A 177 -0.36 16.00 -4.58
C ILE A 177 0.38 17.21 -4.01
N THR A 178 1.71 17.10 -3.82
CA THR A 178 2.58 18.23 -3.46
C THR A 178 3.99 18.01 -3.96
N PRO A 179 4.74 19.02 -4.40
CA PRO A 179 6.13 18.87 -4.78
C PRO A 179 7.08 18.71 -3.59
N ASN A 180 6.62 19.01 -2.36
CA ASN A 180 7.45 19.06 -1.17
C ASN A 180 7.92 17.65 -0.74
N GLY A 181 9.22 17.41 -0.69
CA GLY A 181 9.80 16.11 -0.37
C GLY A 181 9.63 15.69 1.10
N PRO A 182 9.72 14.37 1.39
CA PRO A 182 9.49 13.82 2.72
C PRO A 182 10.68 13.97 3.66
N TYR A 183 10.41 13.83 4.97
CA TYR A 183 11.43 13.51 5.96
C TYR A 183 11.79 12.01 5.92
N LYS A 184 12.95 11.65 6.50
CA LYS A 184 13.45 10.28 6.58
C LYS A 184 14.04 10.02 7.98
N ASN A 185 13.29 10.38 8.99
CA ASN A 185 13.75 10.34 10.39
C ASN A 185 13.18 9.13 11.14
N GLY A 186 12.02 8.61 10.73
CA GLY A 186 11.25 7.67 11.53
C GLY A 186 10.79 8.34 12.86
N PRO A 187 10.44 7.57 13.85
CA PRO A 187 10.25 6.12 13.89
C PRO A 187 9.01 5.64 13.12
N GLY A 188 8.50 4.44 13.46
CA GLY A 188 7.24 3.94 12.90
C GLY A 188 7.10 2.43 13.05
N GLU A 189 6.08 1.87 12.39
CA GLU A 189 5.72 0.47 12.51
C GLU A 189 5.47 -0.16 11.15
N MET A 190 5.78 -1.45 10.99
CA MET A 190 5.43 -2.24 9.82
C MET A 190 4.72 -3.53 10.22
N ASN A 191 3.68 -3.87 9.44
CA ASN A 191 2.85 -5.05 9.61
C ASN A 191 2.15 -5.11 10.99
N PHE A 192 1.65 -3.95 11.44
CA PHE A 192 0.67 -3.80 12.50
C PHE A 192 -0.60 -3.18 11.92
N PRO A 193 -1.75 -3.34 12.59
CA PRO A 193 -2.97 -2.65 12.19
C PRO A 193 -2.75 -1.15 12.11
N VAL A 194 -3.28 -0.51 11.07
CA VAL A 194 -3.17 0.93 10.86
C VAL A 194 -4.54 1.58 10.74
N SER A 195 -4.69 2.78 11.29
CA SER A 195 -5.81 3.65 10.95
C SER A 195 -5.49 4.33 9.62
N PHE A 196 -6.32 4.10 8.61
CA PHE A 196 -6.11 4.58 7.26
C PHE A 196 -7.42 5.17 6.71
N ALA A 197 -7.46 6.49 6.52
CA ALA A 197 -8.59 7.18 5.91
C ALA A 197 -9.96 6.65 6.36
N GLY A 198 -10.22 6.68 7.68
CA GLY A 198 -11.52 6.35 8.28
C GLY A 198 -11.74 4.89 8.66
N ILE A 199 -10.89 3.96 8.22
CA ILE A 199 -11.01 2.52 8.56
C ILE A 199 -9.72 1.98 9.18
N VAL A 200 -9.81 0.77 9.75
CA VAL A 200 -8.63 0.02 10.21
C VAL A 200 -8.27 -1.02 9.15
N ILE A 201 -7.03 -0.95 8.65
CA ILE A 201 -6.48 -1.96 7.74
C ILE A 201 -5.44 -2.79 8.50
N ASN A 202 -5.57 -4.11 8.41
CA ASN A 202 -4.64 -5.04 9.03
C ASN A 202 -3.66 -5.61 7.99
N PRO A 203 -2.45 -6.02 8.43
CA PRO A 203 -1.61 -6.84 7.57
C PRO A 203 -2.38 -8.09 7.14
N GLY A 204 -2.41 -8.39 5.84
CA GLY A 204 -3.12 -9.53 5.30
C GLY A 204 -4.54 -9.24 4.79
N ASP A 205 -5.12 -8.07 5.05
CA ASP A 205 -6.38 -7.68 4.43
C ASP A 205 -6.25 -7.65 2.91
N ILE A 206 -7.33 -8.02 2.20
CA ILE A 206 -7.39 -7.95 0.72
C ILE A 206 -7.75 -6.51 0.33
N ILE A 207 -6.90 -5.89 -0.46
CA ILE A 207 -7.13 -4.55 -1.01
C ILE A 207 -7.61 -4.68 -2.45
N VAL A 208 -8.77 -4.10 -2.72
CA VAL A 208 -9.34 -4.02 -4.07
C VAL A 208 -9.55 -2.54 -4.41
N GLY A 209 -9.20 -2.15 -5.63
CA GLY A 209 -9.32 -0.76 -6.05
C GLY A 209 -9.58 -0.59 -7.54
N ASP A 210 -10.37 0.43 -7.86
CA ASP A 210 -10.62 0.90 -9.22
C ASP A 210 -10.81 2.42 -9.28
N SER A 211 -11.47 2.94 -10.33
CA SER A 211 -11.73 4.37 -10.49
C SER A 211 -12.60 4.97 -9.39
N ASP A 212 -13.46 4.18 -8.78
CA ASP A 212 -14.44 4.65 -7.79
C ASP A 212 -13.85 4.70 -6.38
N GLY A 213 -12.73 3.99 -6.14
CA GLY A 213 -12.04 4.03 -4.85
C GLY A 213 -11.44 2.70 -4.44
N LEU A 214 -11.38 2.48 -3.13
CA LEU A 214 -10.70 1.37 -2.49
C LEU A 214 -11.61 0.65 -1.50
N LEU A 215 -11.46 -0.68 -1.44
CA LEU A 215 -11.98 -1.50 -0.35
C LEU A 215 -10.84 -2.21 0.39
N ALA A 216 -10.99 -2.38 1.69
CA ALA A 216 -10.15 -3.25 2.50
C ALA A 216 -11.03 -4.34 3.13
N ILE A 217 -10.81 -5.57 2.72
CA ILE A 217 -11.62 -6.73 3.09
C ILE A 217 -10.78 -7.64 3.99
N ARG A 218 -11.24 -7.87 5.22
CA ARG A 218 -10.61 -8.84 6.10
C ARG A 218 -10.98 -10.25 5.66
N PRO A 219 -9.98 -11.11 5.32
CA PRO A 219 -10.25 -12.48 4.96
C PRO A 219 -10.89 -13.28 6.11
N ASP A 220 -11.98 -13.97 5.80
CA ASP A 220 -12.65 -14.92 6.66
C ASP A 220 -13.20 -16.10 5.84
N GLU A 221 -13.94 -17.00 6.45
CA GLU A 221 -14.52 -18.16 5.79
C GLU A 221 -15.56 -17.83 4.71
N HIS A 222 -16.17 -16.63 4.75
CA HIS A 222 -17.18 -16.17 3.79
C HIS A 222 -16.62 -15.31 2.65
N THR A 223 -15.35 -14.99 2.69
CA THR A 223 -14.74 -14.04 1.74
C THR A 223 -14.83 -14.51 0.28
N ALA A 224 -14.67 -15.81 0.03
CA ALA A 224 -14.82 -16.39 -1.32
C ALA A 224 -16.27 -16.33 -1.80
N GLU A 225 -17.22 -16.59 -0.92
CA GLU A 225 -18.66 -16.52 -1.19
C GLU A 225 -19.09 -15.10 -1.55
N LEU A 226 -18.57 -14.08 -0.85
CA LEU A 226 -18.81 -12.67 -1.15
C LEU A 226 -18.42 -12.33 -2.60
N ALA A 227 -17.24 -12.76 -3.04
CA ALA A 227 -16.78 -12.52 -4.41
C ALA A 227 -17.69 -13.20 -5.46
N GLU A 228 -18.18 -14.40 -5.17
CA GLU A 228 -19.09 -15.13 -6.03
C GLU A 228 -20.46 -14.44 -6.13
N ILE A 229 -21.02 -13.99 -5.00
CA ILE A 229 -22.28 -13.25 -4.94
C ILE A 229 -22.17 -11.95 -5.74
N ALA A 230 -21.12 -11.17 -5.54
CA ALA A 230 -20.88 -9.93 -6.28
C ALA A 230 -20.83 -10.17 -7.81
N ARG A 231 -20.17 -11.24 -8.28
CA ARG A 231 -20.16 -11.63 -9.69
C ARG A 231 -21.54 -11.99 -10.23
N LYS A 232 -22.31 -12.79 -9.49
CA LYS A 232 -23.66 -13.19 -9.86
C LYS A 232 -24.58 -11.98 -9.99
N THR A 233 -24.50 -11.01 -9.07
CA THR A 233 -25.26 -9.78 -9.09
C THR A 233 -25.00 -8.98 -10.38
N ILE A 234 -23.73 -8.81 -10.77
CA ILE A 234 -23.35 -8.12 -12.02
C ILE A 234 -23.94 -8.81 -13.25
N MET A 235 -23.83 -10.15 -13.32
CA MET A 235 -24.35 -10.92 -14.44
C MET A 235 -25.87 -10.80 -14.56
N GLN A 236 -26.57 -10.79 -13.44
CA GLN A 236 -28.03 -10.64 -13.42
C GLN A 236 -28.47 -9.26 -13.91
N VAL A 237 -27.82 -8.19 -13.43
CA VAL A 237 -28.12 -6.82 -13.86
C VAL A 237 -27.91 -6.66 -15.37
N ARG A 238 -26.75 -7.12 -15.89
CA ARG A 238 -26.46 -7.04 -17.34
C ARG A 238 -27.47 -7.83 -18.18
N LYS A 239 -27.90 -9.00 -17.69
CA LYS A 239 -28.91 -9.83 -18.39
C LYS A 239 -30.27 -9.15 -18.44
N ASN A 240 -30.67 -8.44 -17.39
CA ASN A 240 -31.93 -7.69 -17.34
C ASN A 240 -31.89 -6.49 -18.29
N SER A 241 -30.80 -5.69 -18.28
CA SER A 241 -30.65 -4.55 -19.20
C SER A 241 -30.70 -4.91 -20.67
N LEU A 242 -30.19 -6.13 -21.04
CA LEU A 242 -30.24 -6.62 -22.41
C LEU A 242 -31.63 -7.15 -22.82
N ARG A 243 -32.57 -7.35 -21.89
CA ARG A 243 -33.95 -7.77 -22.19
C ARG A 243 -34.91 -6.59 -22.33
N GLU A 244 -34.50 -5.43 -21.84
CA GLU A 244 -35.31 -4.19 -21.86
C GLU A 244 -34.90 -3.27 -23.05
N SER A 245 -33.83 -3.58 -23.76
CA SER A 245 -33.34 -2.90 -24.98
C SER A 245 -33.79 -3.65 -26.25
#